data_99b2dfba7412453e541173c97dc7fb98
#
_entry.id   99b2dfba7412453e541173c97dc7fb98
#
_cell.length_a   1.000
_cell.length_b   1.000
_cell.length_c   1.000
_cell.angle_alpha   90.00
_cell.angle_beta   90.00
_cell.angle_gamma   90.00
#
_symmetry.space_group_name_H-M   'P 1'
#
loop_
_entity.id
_entity.type
_entity.pdbx_description
1 polymer ?
#
loop_
_entity_poly.entity_id
_entity_poly.type
_entity_poly.pdbx_seq_one_letter_code
_entity_poly.pdbx_strand_id
1 'polypeptide(L)'
;NRTVAKQALAEDLITVEDRTTGIEIRNFLSSRLTMKALTKKLNDFEQSLAKAVSLDDFIVPQDRMLVGIVNSQIVKYNKIIKEEALTADAVYGTYGKVKERLDVELIPSSRFWLTDWGTFCYNSITLEGYKTSFFYKNELEIGKAVKVSGTVKKHTDNVTTINRVKVKDQNGK
;
A
#
# COMPACT_ATOMS: atom_id res chain seq x y z
N ASN A 1 4.75 -39.98 14.00
CA ASN A 1 3.55 -39.27 13.58
C ASN A 1 3.93 -38.24 12.54
N ARG A 2 3.47 -38.39 11.27
CA ARG A 2 3.92 -37.65 10.10
C ARG A 2 3.65 -36.14 10.23
N THR A 3 2.63 -35.74 10.95
CA THR A 3 2.24 -34.36 11.21
C THR A 3 3.22 -33.68 12.16
N VAL A 4 3.60 -34.35 13.25
CA VAL A 4 4.55 -33.84 14.25
C VAL A 4 5.94 -33.67 13.65
N ALA A 5 6.41 -34.62 12.81
CA ALA A 5 7.69 -34.49 12.11
C ALA A 5 7.71 -33.34 11.09
N LYS A 6 6.61 -33.10 10.39
CA LYS A 6 6.49 -31.94 9.48
C LYS A 6 6.45 -30.60 10.21
N GLN A 7 5.83 -30.57 11.37
CA GLN A 7 5.74 -29.38 12.21
C GLN A 7 7.11 -29.05 12.80
N ALA A 8 7.84 -30.01 13.35
CA ALA A 8 9.20 -29.84 13.84
C ALA A 8 10.15 -29.34 12.72
N LEU A 9 10.08 -29.94 11.52
CA LEU A 9 10.89 -29.50 10.38
C LEU A 9 10.55 -28.07 9.95
N ALA A 10 9.30 -27.64 10.01
CA ALA A 10 8.88 -26.28 9.71
C ALA A 10 9.40 -25.29 10.77
N GLU A 11 9.41 -25.65 12.03
CA GLU A 11 9.95 -24.84 13.13
C GLU A 11 11.45 -24.58 12.97
N ASP A 12 12.20 -25.59 12.58
CA ASP A 12 13.67 -25.49 12.36
C ASP A 12 14.00 -24.58 11.16
N LEU A 13 13.09 -24.42 10.21
CA LEU A 13 13.28 -23.58 9.02
C LEU A 13 12.85 -22.11 9.22
N ILE A 14 12.10 -21.81 10.29
CA ILE A 14 11.61 -20.46 10.56
C ILE A 14 12.70 -19.66 11.29
N THR A 15 13.16 -18.60 10.65
CA THR A 15 14.14 -17.68 11.23
C THR A 15 13.52 -16.76 12.28
N VAL A 16 14.35 -16.11 13.09
CA VAL A 16 13.92 -15.04 14.01
C VAL A 16 13.26 -13.88 13.26
N GLU A 17 13.82 -13.54 12.10
CA GLU A 17 13.26 -12.50 11.22
C GLU A 17 11.87 -12.85 10.70
N ASP A 18 11.65 -14.10 10.27
CA ASP A 18 10.34 -14.57 9.85
C ASP A 18 9.31 -14.48 10.98
N ARG A 19 9.70 -14.81 12.22
CA ARG A 19 8.83 -14.69 13.39
C ARG A 19 8.47 -13.24 13.69
N THR A 20 9.44 -12.34 13.65
CA THR A 20 9.25 -10.91 13.89
C THR A 20 8.30 -10.32 12.84
N THR A 21 8.58 -10.56 11.57
CA THR A 21 7.72 -10.12 10.46
C THR A 21 6.31 -10.71 10.58
N GLY A 22 6.19 -11.97 10.95
CA GLY A 22 4.89 -12.63 11.17
C GLY A 22 4.08 -11.97 12.28
N ILE A 23 4.72 -11.59 13.39
CA ILE A 23 4.08 -10.86 14.50
C ILE A 23 3.62 -9.47 14.06
N GLU A 24 4.45 -8.73 13.33
CA GLU A 24 4.10 -7.40 12.80
C GLU A 24 2.90 -7.45 11.87
N ILE A 25 2.88 -8.39 10.93
CA ILE A 25 1.76 -8.61 10.00
C ILE A 25 0.49 -8.99 10.77
N ARG A 26 0.59 -9.88 11.75
CA ARG A 26 -0.53 -10.29 12.60
C ARG A 26 -1.13 -9.09 13.34
N ASN A 27 -0.30 -8.28 14.00
CA ASN A 27 -0.72 -7.10 14.73
C ASN A 27 -1.38 -6.07 13.81
N PHE A 28 -0.80 -5.83 12.65
CA PHE A 28 -1.35 -4.95 11.63
C PHE A 28 -2.74 -5.39 11.16
N LEU A 29 -2.88 -6.67 10.79
CA LEU A 29 -4.15 -7.23 10.33
C LEU A 29 -5.21 -7.26 11.43
N SER A 30 -4.83 -7.67 12.65
CA SER A 30 -5.72 -7.70 13.81
C SER A 30 -6.28 -6.33 14.11
N SER A 31 -5.45 -5.30 14.16
CA SER A 31 -5.87 -3.91 14.39
C SER A 31 -6.86 -3.43 13.32
N ARG A 32 -6.58 -3.68 12.04
CA ARG A 32 -7.47 -3.27 10.94
C ARG A 32 -8.81 -4.01 10.95
N LEU A 33 -8.80 -5.31 11.21
CA LEU A 33 -10.02 -6.12 11.28
C LEU A 33 -10.88 -5.72 12.48
N THR A 34 -10.25 -5.46 13.64
CA THR A 34 -10.95 -4.96 14.83
C THR A 34 -11.60 -3.62 14.56
N MET A 35 -10.86 -2.63 14.02
CA MET A 35 -11.41 -1.33 13.69
C MET A 35 -12.56 -1.42 12.68
N LYS A 36 -12.44 -2.30 11.68
CA LYS A 36 -13.52 -2.52 10.72
C LYS A 36 -14.73 -3.18 11.36
N ALA A 37 -14.54 -4.18 12.22
CA ALA A 37 -15.61 -4.87 12.92
C ALA A 37 -16.44 -3.95 13.83
N LEU A 38 -15.83 -2.89 14.39
CA LEU A 38 -16.52 -1.87 15.19
C LEU A 38 -17.46 -0.99 14.35
N THR A 39 -17.21 -0.85 13.05
CA THR A 39 -17.95 0.06 12.18
C THR A 39 -18.81 -0.64 11.15
N LYS A 40 -18.43 -1.86 10.74
CA LYS A 40 -19.10 -2.63 9.69
C LYS A 40 -18.99 -4.13 9.96
N LYS A 41 -19.96 -4.91 9.46
CA LYS A 41 -19.87 -6.37 9.48
C LYS A 41 -18.72 -6.83 8.57
N LEU A 42 -17.89 -7.76 9.08
CA LEU A 42 -16.85 -8.43 8.28
C LEU A 42 -17.49 -9.37 7.26
N ASN A 43 -17.00 -9.38 6.03
CA ASN A 43 -17.36 -10.37 5.03
C ASN A 43 -16.69 -11.73 5.32
N ASP A 44 -17.07 -12.78 4.57
CA ASP A 44 -16.59 -14.15 4.83
C ASP A 44 -15.07 -14.29 4.72
N PHE A 45 -14.46 -13.59 3.76
CA PHE A 45 -13.00 -13.55 3.63
C PHE A 45 -12.34 -12.90 4.85
N GLU A 46 -12.87 -11.78 5.32
CA GLU A 46 -12.36 -11.07 6.50
C GLU A 46 -12.56 -11.85 7.80
N GLN A 47 -13.65 -12.59 7.90
CA GLN A 47 -13.86 -13.51 9.02
C GLN A 47 -12.84 -14.64 9.01
N SER A 48 -12.56 -15.22 7.83
CA SER A 48 -11.53 -16.25 7.67
C SER A 48 -10.13 -15.72 8.01
N LEU A 49 -9.84 -14.47 7.57
CA LEU A 49 -8.59 -13.80 7.89
C LEU A 49 -8.48 -13.50 9.38
N ALA A 50 -9.54 -13.03 10.04
CA ALA A 50 -9.57 -12.78 11.48
C ALA A 50 -9.31 -14.08 12.27
N LYS A 51 -9.89 -15.20 11.84
CA LYS A 51 -9.61 -16.51 12.41
C LYS A 51 -8.14 -16.90 12.24
N ALA A 52 -7.56 -16.69 11.05
CA ALA A 52 -6.15 -17.02 10.81
C ALA A 52 -5.19 -16.22 11.68
N VAL A 53 -5.44 -14.90 11.87
CA VAL A 53 -4.57 -14.04 12.69
C VAL A 53 -4.77 -14.21 14.19
N SER A 54 -5.87 -14.86 14.64
CA SER A 54 -6.14 -15.17 16.04
C SER A 54 -5.45 -16.46 16.51
N LEU A 55 -4.87 -17.24 15.61
CA LEU A 55 -4.12 -18.45 15.99
C LEU A 55 -2.83 -18.05 16.71
N ASP A 56 -2.55 -18.68 17.82
CA ASP A 56 -1.33 -18.44 18.60
C ASP A 56 -0.09 -19.06 17.94
N ASP A 57 -0.31 -20.04 17.07
CA ASP A 57 0.72 -20.80 16.40
C ASP A 57 0.84 -20.43 14.90
N PHE A 58 1.89 -20.89 14.24
CA PHE A 58 2.07 -20.68 12.80
C PHE A 58 1.14 -21.58 11.98
N ILE A 59 0.80 -21.11 10.78
CA ILE A 59 -0.10 -21.83 9.88
C ILE A 59 0.63 -23.01 9.25
N VAL A 60 0.10 -24.20 9.45
CA VAL A 60 0.68 -25.42 8.88
C VAL A 60 0.38 -25.50 7.38
N PRO A 61 1.39 -25.83 6.53
CA PRO A 61 1.24 -25.86 5.07
C PRO A 61 0.14 -26.77 4.50
N GLN A 62 -0.45 -27.64 5.29
CA GLN A 62 -1.58 -28.48 4.89
C GLN A 62 -2.92 -27.71 4.79
N ASP A 63 -3.02 -26.54 5.43
CA ASP A 63 -4.16 -25.65 5.26
C ASP A 63 -3.89 -24.65 4.11
N ARG A 64 -4.03 -25.17 2.89
CA ARG A 64 -3.73 -24.39 1.65
C ARG A 64 -4.51 -23.11 1.53
N MET A 65 -5.74 -23.09 2.05
CA MET A 65 -6.58 -21.89 1.98
C MET A 65 -6.03 -20.79 2.90
N LEU A 66 -5.67 -21.10 4.12
CA LEU A 66 -5.09 -20.14 5.06
C LEU A 66 -3.71 -19.66 4.59
N VAL A 67 -2.87 -20.55 4.07
CA VAL A 67 -1.56 -20.15 3.49
C VAL A 67 -1.73 -19.17 2.33
N GLY A 68 -2.67 -19.42 1.42
CA GLY A 68 -2.97 -18.50 0.31
C GLY A 68 -3.47 -17.13 0.78
N ILE A 69 -4.34 -17.11 1.79
CA ILE A 69 -4.85 -15.88 2.42
C ILE A 69 -3.68 -15.08 3.03
N VAL A 70 -2.83 -15.71 3.82
CA VAL A 70 -1.70 -15.04 4.49
C VAL A 70 -0.72 -14.48 3.47
N ASN A 71 -0.34 -15.25 2.46
CA ASN A 71 0.57 -14.77 1.42
C ASN A 71 0.03 -13.52 0.70
N SER A 72 -1.26 -13.50 0.37
CA SER A 72 -1.88 -12.31 -0.23
C SER A 72 -1.83 -11.08 0.69
N GLN A 73 -1.94 -11.29 2.00
CA GLN A 73 -1.87 -10.22 2.98
C GLN A 73 -0.45 -9.74 3.26
N ILE A 74 0.57 -10.60 3.15
CA ILE A 74 1.99 -10.21 3.21
C ILE A 74 2.31 -9.21 2.10
N VAL A 75 1.92 -9.51 0.85
CA VAL A 75 2.12 -8.60 -0.28
C VAL A 75 1.45 -7.25 -0.05
N LYS A 76 0.22 -7.28 0.45
CA LYS A 76 -0.56 -6.07 0.76
C LYS A 76 0.06 -5.26 1.91
N TYR A 77 0.50 -5.92 2.98
CA TYR A 77 1.21 -5.31 4.10
C TYR A 77 2.46 -4.58 3.63
N ASN A 78 3.35 -5.26 2.91
CA ASN A 78 4.59 -4.69 2.41
C ASN A 78 4.35 -3.47 1.51
N LYS A 79 3.28 -3.51 0.68
CA LYS A 79 2.87 -2.37 -0.13
C LYS A 79 2.46 -1.19 0.75
N ILE A 80 1.61 -1.41 1.76
CA ILE A 80 1.11 -0.34 2.64
C ILE A 80 2.26 0.28 3.44
N ILE A 81 3.14 -0.54 4.05
CA ILE A 81 4.30 -0.03 4.81
C ILE A 81 5.21 0.81 3.92
N LYS A 82 5.44 0.39 2.67
CA LYS A 82 6.22 1.17 1.71
C LYS A 82 5.55 2.51 1.38
N GLU A 83 4.24 2.53 1.18
CA GLU A 83 3.47 3.76 0.93
C GLU A 83 3.49 4.69 2.15
N GLU A 84 3.32 4.15 3.35
CA GLU A 84 3.38 4.91 4.61
C GLU A 84 4.77 5.50 4.83
N ALA A 85 5.84 4.75 4.59
CA ALA A 85 7.22 5.24 4.69
C ALA A 85 7.48 6.41 3.72
N LEU A 86 6.98 6.34 2.48
CA LEU A 86 7.14 7.41 1.49
C LEU A 86 6.34 8.68 1.85
N THR A 87 5.35 8.58 2.72
CA THR A 87 4.47 9.70 3.10
C THR A 87 4.54 10.05 4.59
N ALA A 88 5.49 9.46 5.33
CA ALA A 88 5.63 9.67 6.78
C ALA A 88 5.84 11.14 7.16
N ASP A 89 6.64 11.86 6.37
CA ASP A 89 6.97 13.27 6.58
C ASP A 89 6.04 14.22 5.80
N ALA A 90 4.84 13.76 5.43
CA ALA A 90 3.92 14.56 4.66
C ALA A 90 3.45 15.80 5.45
N VAL A 91 3.59 16.96 4.81
CA VAL A 91 3.16 18.24 5.35
C VAL A 91 1.64 18.36 5.28
N TYR A 92 1.03 18.87 6.35
CA TYR A 92 -0.40 19.20 6.35
C TYR A 92 -0.64 20.45 5.53
N GLY A 93 -1.49 20.35 4.51
CA GLY A 93 -1.83 21.47 3.66
C GLY A 93 -1.96 21.08 2.18
N THR A 94 -2.09 22.09 1.33
CA THR A 94 -2.28 21.93 -0.11
C THR A 94 -1.18 22.65 -0.89
N TYR A 95 -0.87 22.14 -2.08
CA TYR A 95 0.19 22.66 -2.94
C TYR A 95 -0.39 23.45 -4.11
N GLY A 96 0.08 24.67 -4.30
CA GLY A 96 -0.37 25.57 -5.39
C GLY A 96 -1.82 26.05 -5.22
N LYS A 97 -2.27 26.89 -6.14
CA LYS A 97 -3.64 27.45 -6.18
C LYS A 97 -4.49 26.74 -7.23
N VAL A 98 -5.79 26.60 -7.00
CA VAL A 98 -6.72 26.03 -7.99
C VAL A 98 -6.63 26.81 -9.30
N LYS A 99 -6.53 26.09 -10.43
CA LYS A 99 -6.29 26.57 -11.79
C LYS A 99 -4.84 27.03 -12.08
N GLU A 100 -3.97 27.03 -11.09
CA GLU A 100 -2.55 27.31 -11.30
C GLU A 100 -1.90 26.20 -12.13
N ARG A 101 -1.03 26.59 -13.07
CA ARG A 101 -0.17 25.67 -13.80
C ARG A 101 1.11 25.44 -13.01
N LEU A 102 1.41 24.20 -12.74
CA LEU A 102 2.58 23.78 -11.97
C LEU A 102 3.60 23.07 -12.87
N ASP A 103 4.85 23.32 -12.57
CA ASP A 103 5.99 22.49 -12.94
C ASP A 103 6.62 22.01 -11.63
N VAL A 104 6.42 20.74 -11.28
CA VAL A 104 6.75 20.20 -9.96
C VAL A 104 7.41 18.84 -10.08
N GLU A 105 8.29 18.54 -9.16
CA GLU A 105 8.87 17.21 -8.99
C GLU A 105 8.07 16.44 -7.95
N LEU A 106 7.57 15.26 -8.34
CA LEU A 106 6.71 14.40 -7.52
C LEU A 106 7.36 13.04 -7.31
N ILE A 107 7.18 12.48 -6.14
CA ILE A 107 7.54 11.09 -5.83
C ILE A 107 6.23 10.28 -5.75
N PRO A 108 5.91 9.44 -6.75
CA PRO A 108 4.76 8.55 -6.68
C PRO A 108 4.91 7.59 -5.48
N SER A 109 3.92 7.59 -4.58
CA SER A 109 3.89 6.73 -3.41
C SER A 109 3.05 5.48 -3.63
N SER A 110 1.98 5.59 -4.42
CA SER A 110 1.14 4.47 -4.82
C SER A 110 0.45 4.71 -6.16
N ARG A 111 -0.04 3.62 -6.74
CA ARG A 111 -0.85 3.66 -7.96
C ARG A 111 -1.93 2.60 -7.96
N PHE A 112 -3.01 2.88 -8.67
CA PHE A 112 -4.05 1.92 -9.00
C PHE A 112 -4.59 2.16 -10.40
N TRP A 113 -4.90 1.06 -11.09
CA TRP A 113 -5.44 1.09 -12.43
C TRP A 113 -6.94 1.37 -12.41
N LEU A 114 -7.38 2.31 -13.22
CA LEU A 114 -8.80 2.61 -13.44
C LEU A 114 -9.23 2.02 -14.77
N THR A 115 -9.88 0.86 -14.72
CA THR A 115 -10.28 0.08 -15.89
C THR A 115 -11.18 0.88 -16.83
N ASP A 116 -12.18 1.58 -16.29
CA ASP A 116 -13.14 2.35 -17.07
C ASP A 116 -12.51 3.51 -17.85
N TRP A 117 -11.37 4.00 -17.39
CA TRP A 117 -10.70 5.17 -17.95
C TRP A 117 -9.37 4.84 -18.65
N GLY A 118 -8.93 3.60 -18.57
CA GLY A 118 -7.68 3.13 -19.18
C GLY A 118 -6.46 3.95 -18.74
N THR A 119 -6.38 4.29 -17.44
CA THR A 119 -5.34 5.14 -16.88
C THR A 119 -5.00 4.75 -15.44
N PHE A 120 -3.79 5.04 -15.02
CA PHE A 120 -3.43 4.95 -13.61
C PHE A 120 -3.82 6.23 -12.86
N CYS A 121 -4.33 6.07 -11.64
CA CYS A 121 -4.37 7.12 -10.65
C CYS A 121 -3.14 6.96 -9.75
N TYR A 122 -2.36 8.01 -9.63
CA TYR A 122 -1.19 8.08 -8.76
C TYR A 122 -1.49 8.93 -7.54
N ASN A 123 -1.15 8.40 -6.36
CA ASN A 123 -0.90 9.23 -5.19
C ASN A 123 0.60 9.53 -5.16
N SER A 124 0.95 10.72 -4.78
CA SER A 124 2.35 11.19 -4.77
C SER A 124 2.56 12.27 -3.71
N ILE A 125 3.82 12.58 -3.48
CA ILE A 125 4.24 13.66 -2.59
C ILE A 125 5.18 14.58 -3.36
N THR A 126 5.10 15.89 -3.13
CA THR A 126 6.09 16.85 -3.64
C THR A 126 7.40 16.74 -2.86
N LEU A 127 8.49 17.30 -3.34
CA LEU A 127 9.74 17.35 -2.58
C LEU A 127 9.60 18.14 -1.27
N GLU A 128 8.64 19.08 -1.22
CA GLU A 128 8.31 19.85 -0.01
C GLU A 128 7.37 19.10 0.94
N GLY A 129 6.94 17.89 0.60
CA GLY A 129 6.13 17.03 1.46
C GLY A 129 4.61 17.14 1.27
N TYR A 130 4.08 17.89 0.31
CA TYR A 130 2.64 18.02 0.09
C TYR A 130 2.06 16.83 -0.67
N LYS A 131 0.96 16.29 -0.18
CA LYS A 131 0.25 15.18 -0.85
C LYS A 131 -0.42 15.65 -2.13
N THR A 132 -0.21 14.89 -3.20
CA THR A 132 -0.80 15.17 -4.51
C THR A 132 -1.41 13.91 -5.12
N SER A 133 -2.33 14.08 -6.06
CA SER A 133 -2.86 12.99 -6.88
C SER A 133 -3.01 13.42 -8.33
N PHE A 134 -2.77 12.50 -9.26
CA PHE A 134 -2.91 12.76 -10.68
C PHE A 134 -3.20 11.50 -11.50
N PHE A 135 -3.67 11.68 -12.73
CA PHE A 135 -3.93 10.61 -13.68
C PHE A 135 -2.88 10.61 -14.79
N TYR A 136 -2.35 9.41 -15.08
CA TYR A 136 -1.38 9.26 -16.16
C TYR A 136 -1.47 7.85 -16.77
N LYS A 137 -1.37 7.75 -18.11
CA LYS A 137 -1.58 6.48 -18.82
C LYS A 137 -0.45 5.48 -18.64
N ASN A 138 0.78 5.98 -18.60
CA ASN A 138 1.94 5.11 -18.56
C ASN A 138 2.31 4.77 -17.12
N GLU A 139 3.01 3.66 -16.97
CA GLU A 139 3.51 3.21 -15.69
C GLU A 139 4.69 4.07 -15.22
N LEU A 140 4.61 4.57 -13.98
CA LEU A 140 5.68 5.28 -13.30
C LEU A 140 6.22 4.42 -12.16
N GLU A 141 7.52 4.53 -11.89
CA GLU A 141 8.18 3.82 -10.80
C GLU A 141 7.82 4.45 -9.44
N ILE A 142 7.30 3.62 -8.52
CA ILE A 142 6.97 4.07 -7.17
C ILE A 142 8.23 4.35 -6.37
N GLY A 143 8.26 5.49 -5.69
CA GLY A 143 9.40 5.95 -4.88
C GLY A 143 10.47 6.68 -5.67
N LYS A 144 10.33 6.84 -6.99
CA LYS A 144 11.28 7.57 -7.83
C LYS A 144 10.71 8.92 -8.22
N ALA A 145 11.50 9.97 -8.03
CA ALA A 145 11.10 11.32 -8.39
C ALA A 145 10.87 11.46 -9.90
N VAL A 146 9.82 12.17 -10.26
CA VAL A 146 9.42 12.46 -11.64
C VAL A 146 9.02 13.91 -11.81
N LYS A 147 9.54 14.58 -12.84
CA LYS A 147 9.15 15.96 -13.18
C LYS A 147 7.86 15.95 -13.97
N VAL A 148 6.86 16.66 -13.49
CA VAL A 148 5.56 16.78 -14.14
C VAL A 148 5.17 18.23 -14.32
N SER A 149 4.46 18.51 -15.42
CA SER A 149 3.72 19.77 -15.56
C SER A 149 2.23 19.46 -15.63
N GLY A 150 1.44 20.27 -14.97
CA GLY A 150 -0.01 20.08 -14.90
C GLY A 150 -0.73 21.29 -14.36
N THR A 151 -2.03 21.19 -14.18
CA THR A 151 -2.86 22.26 -13.63
C THR A 151 -3.56 21.76 -12.37
N VAL A 152 -3.52 22.54 -11.30
CA VAL A 152 -4.26 22.24 -10.07
C VAL A 152 -5.75 22.25 -10.36
N LYS A 153 -6.41 21.10 -10.19
CA LYS A 153 -7.85 20.94 -10.42
C LYS A 153 -8.65 21.29 -9.18
N LYS A 154 -8.25 20.78 -8.04
CA LYS A 154 -8.93 20.98 -6.76
C LYS A 154 -8.04 20.56 -5.59
N HIS A 155 -8.46 20.96 -4.39
CA HIS A 155 -7.94 20.47 -3.13
C HIS A 155 -9.03 19.70 -2.40
N THR A 156 -8.69 18.55 -1.81
CA THR A 156 -9.61 17.72 -1.02
C THR A 156 -8.80 17.00 0.06
N ASP A 157 -9.17 17.16 1.33
CA ASP A 157 -8.55 16.49 2.47
C ASP A 157 -7.00 16.57 2.48
N ASN A 158 -6.47 17.78 2.28
CA ASN A 158 -5.02 18.04 2.17
C ASN A 158 -4.30 17.35 0.99
N VAL A 159 -5.05 16.93 -0.02
CA VAL A 159 -4.49 16.40 -1.26
C VAL A 159 -4.77 17.36 -2.40
N THR A 160 -3.73 17.73 -3.14
CA THR A 160 -3.85 18.52 -4.36
C THR A 160 -4.02 17.61 -5.57
N THR A 161 -5.17 17.70 -6.25
CA THR A 161 -5.39 16.97 -7.50
C THR A 161 -4.87 17.78 -8.68
N ILE A 162 -3.98 17.18 -9.48
CA ILE A 162 -3.38 17.78 -10.66
C ILE A 162 -3.97 17.11 -11.91
N ASN A 163 -4.43 17.88 -12.87
CA ASN A 163 -4.92 17.37 -14.15
C ASN A 163 -4.04 17.84 -15.32
N ARG A 164 -4.31 17.30 -16.53
CA ARG A 164 -3.55 17.58 -17.76
C ARG A 164 -2.05 17.36 -17.57
N VAL A 165 -1.70 16.32 -16.83
CA VAL A 165 -0.32 16.00 -16.48
C VAL A 165 0.46 15.58 -17.72
N LYS A 166 1.63 16.19 -17.88
CA LYS A 166 2.68 15.79 -18.81
C LYS A 166 3.92 15.45 -17.99
N VAL A 167 4.42 14.25 -18.15
CA VAL A 167 5.68 13.83 -17.54
C VAL A 167 6.81 14.33 -18.42
N LYS A 168 7.74 15.06 -17.81
CA LYS A 168 8.85 15.71 -18.55
C LYS A 168 10.09 14.84 -18.62
N ASP A 169 10.30 13.92 -17.67
CA ASP A 169 11.32 12.87 -17.75
C ASP A 169 11.29 11.91 -16.57
N GLN A 170 11.45 10.60 -16.86
CA GLN A 170 11.85 9.59 -15.86
C GLN A 170 13.33 9.16 -16.05
N ASN A 171 13.93 9.52 -17.17
CA ASN A 171 15.32 9.20 -17.47
C ASN A 171 15.91 10.42 -18.16
N GLY A 172 16.84 11.08 -17.53
CA GLY A 172 17.55 12.20 -18.13
C GLY A 172 18.10 11.88 -19.53
N LYS A 173 17.25 12.06 -20.52
CA LYS A 173 17.51 12.19 -21.95
C LYS A 173 16.62 13.25 -22.50
#